data_7771b3a7fc33161cf27897da44fe449e
#
_entry.id   7771b3a7fc33161cf27897da44fe449e
#
_cell.length_a   1.000
_cell.length_b   1.000
_cell.length_c   1.000
_cell.angle_alpha   90.00
_cell.angle_beta   90.00
_cell.angle_gamma   90.00
#
_symmetry.space_group_name_H-M   'P 1'
#
loop_
_entity.id
_entity.type
_entity.pdbx_description
1 polymer ?
#
loop_
_entity_poly.entity_id
_entity_poly.type
_entity_poly.pdbx_seq_one_letter_code
_entity_poly.pdbx_strand_id
1 'polypeptide(L)'
;MKKLELYRNFLKSKRPIDEISLKKIEENLKAKYIYNSNGIEGNTLSLMETNLIIEHGVTIKGKSLKEHLEVKGQEYALNFLTEVMNQKEEISLRMIREFNSLVMVNGGGTFKTLPNEIIGANFKTSPPHLVEEHLNKLIENFHSSNEDIIKKVAIFHADFEKIHPFPDGNGRTGRLLMNFELMKEGFPITIIKKEDREDYYNALEKAHSNDDYEDIISFIENNVEKSFEFYFEHITNNWKQEIEDFYFLNNKLDEFIDENYTKICNNLGNEIIDFFKEKFFLDSVFEEVSEKSANNFDEEIIKEVQNIFERDVLNLRFEIEEKFLGVFYKETEKELEEKIDNYDRQDVEDIFYEKINFLKEDLI
;
A
#
# COMPACT_ATOMS: atom_id res chain seq x y z
N MET A 1 -3.24 3.52 16.46
CA MET A 1 -2.59 3.29 15.14
C MET A 1 -1.81 1.98 15.20
N LYS A 2 -2.01 1.06 14.27
CA LYS A 2 -1.24 -0.19 14.24
C LYS A 2 0.25 0.15 13.93
N LYS A 3 1.19 -0.57 14.54
CA LYS A 3 2.63 -0.29 14.43
C LYS A 3 3.12 -0.18 12.98
N LEU A 4 2.70 -1.08 12.09
CA LEU A 4 3.12 -1.06 10.69
C LEU A 4 2.53 0.12 9.90
N GLU A 5 1.34 0.57 10.27
CA GLU A 5 0.74 1.77 9.69
C GLU A 5 1.51 3.03 10.11
N LEU A 6 1.90 3.13 11.37
CA LEU A 6 2.81 4.19 11.85
C LEU A 6 4.12 4.17 11.07
N TYR A 7 4.73 2.99 10.88
CA TYR A 7 5.97 2.84 10.13
C TYR A 7 5.81 3.26 8.66
N ARG A 8 4.70 2.89 8.02
CA ARG A 8 4.38 3.29 6.65
C ARG A 8 4.26 4.81 6.52
N ASN A 9 3.52 5.44 7.43
CA ASN A 9 3.32 6.89 7.42
C ASN A 9 4.64 7.63 7.72
N PHE A 10 5.45 7.13 8.65
CA PHE A 10 6.78 7.66 8.91
C PHE A 10 7.71 7.54 7.69
N LEU A 11 7.73 6.39 6.98
CA LEU A 11 8.50 6.26 5.75
C LEU A 11 8.01 7.23 4.66
N LYS A 12 6.70 7.45 4.58
CA LYS A 12 6.09 8.40 3.63
C LYS A 12 6.54 9.83 3.94
N SER A 13 6.57 10.25 5.22
CA SER A 13 7.03 11.57 5.65
C SER A 13 8.51 11.84 5.36
N LYS A 14 9.33 10.79 5.19
CA LYS A 14 10.74 10.92 4.82
C LYS A 14 10.99 11.02 3.31
N ARG A 15 9.96 11.05 2.50
CA ARG A 15 10.09 11.22 1.04
C ARG A 15 10.07 12.72 0.65
N PRO A 16 10.87 13.14 -0.38
CA PRO A 16 11.75 12.31 -1.20
C PRO A 16 13.04 11.89 -0.46
N ILE A 17 13.39 10.61 -0.56
CA ILE A 17 14.68 10.11 -0.10
C ILE A 17 15.73 10.51 -1.15
N ASP A 18 16.94 10.89 -0.70
CA ASP A 18 18.01 11.22 -1.64
C ASP A 18 18.36 10.03 -2.56
N GLU A 19 18.64 10.31 -3.83
CA GLU A 19 18.85 9.30 -4.86
C GLU A 19 19.99 8.32 -4.54
N ILE A 20 21.04 8.77 -3.85
CA ILE A 20 22.19 7.93 -3.54
C ILE A 20 21.81 6.91 -2.45
N SER A 21 21.14 7.36 -1.40
CA SER A 21 20.63 6.50 -0.32
C SER A 21 19.58 5.52 -0.85
N LEU A 22 18.61 6.01 -1.63
CA LEU A 22 17.57 5.18 -2.23
C LEU A 22 18.18 4.07 -3.10
N LYS A 23 19.11 4.42 -3.99
CA LYS A 23 19.78 3.46 -4.86
C LYS A 23 20.52 2.38 -4.07
N LYS A 24 21.26 2.77 -3.01
CA LYS A 24 21.95 1.81 -2.14
C LYS A 24 20.99 0.86 -1.41
N ILE A 25 19.86 1.39 -0.93
CA ILE A 25 18.82 0.59 -0.30
C ILE A 25 18.26 -0.42 -1.28
N GLU A 26 17.87 0.02 -2.47
CA GLU A 26 17.27 -0.82 -3.51
C GLU A 26 18.22 -1.94 -3.98
N GLU A 27 19.49 -1.61 -4.29
CA GLU A 27 20.49 -2.60 -4.68
C GLU A 27 20.74 -3.66 -3.59
N ASN A 28 20.83 -3.22 -2.34
CA ASN A 28 21.04 -4.11 -1.20
C ASN A 28 19.83 -5.02 -0.96
N LEU A 29 18.62 -4.46 -0.99
CA LEU A 29 17.39 -5.23 -0.84
C LEU A 29 17.16 -6.19 -1.99
N LYS A 30 17.45 -5.79 -3.23
CA LYS A 30 17.38 -6.64 -4.42
C LYS A 30 18.24 -7.88 -4.24
N ALA A 31 19.52 -7.71 -3.89
CA ALA A 31 20.45 -8.81 -3.68
C ALA A 31 20.00 -9.73 -2.52
N LYS A 32 19.59 -9.15 -1.39
CA LYS A 32 19.10 -9.90 -0.23
C LYS A 32 17.81 -10.66 -0.54
N TYR A 33 16.88 -10.06 -1.26
CA TYR A 33 15.64 -10.72 -1.65
C TYR A 33 15.93 -11.93 -2.54
N ILE A 34 16.72 -11.76 -3.61
CA ILE A 34 17.07 -12.83 -4.55
C ILE A 34 17.78 -13.98 -3.83
N TYR A 35 18.78 -13.65 -3.00
CA TYR A 35 19.50 -14.63 -2.19
C TYR A 35 18.59 -15.47 -1.31
N ASN A 36 17.72 -14.80 -0.54
CA ASN A 36 16.85 -15.49 0.40
C ASN A 36 15.74 -16.26 -0.31
N SER A 37 15.08 -15.67 -1.28
CA SER A 37 13.97 -16.29 -2.01
C SER A 37 14.43 -17.56 -2.77
N ASN A 38 15.61 -17.55 -3.37
CA ASN A 38 16.20 -18.74 -3.98
C ASN A 38 16.74 -19.72 -2.92
N GLY A 39 17.30 -19.21 -1.82
CA GLY A 39 17.82 -20.03 -0.72
C GLY A 39 16.74 -20.88 -0.04
N ILE A 40 15.51 -20.37 0.11
CA ILE A 40 14.34 -21.12 0.58
C ILE A 40 14.09 -22.36 -0.30
N GLU A 41 14.30 -22.23 -1.61
CA GLU A 41 14.13 -23.34 -2.59
C GLU A 41 15.37 -24.23 -2.74
N GLY A 42 16.41 -24.00 -1.93
CA GLY A 42 17.60 -24.83 -1.88
C GLY A 42 18.78 -24.38 -2.74
N ASN A 43 18.75 -23.16 -3.29
CA ASN A 43 19.91 -22.56 -3.93
C ASN A 43 21.04 -22.36 -2.91
N THR A 44 22.26 -22.74 -3.26
CA THR A 44 23.40 -22.77 -2.34
C THR A 44 24.38 -21.60 -2.50
N LEU A 45 24.09 -20.66 -3.40
CA LEU A 45 24.87 -19.44 -3.56
C LEU A 45 24.85 -18.62 -2.25
N SER A 46 25.98 -18.02 -1.91
CA SER A 46 26.04 -17.03 -0.83
C SER A 46 25.49 -15.67 -1.28
N LEU A 47 25.21 -14.78 -0.35
CA LEU A 47 24.77 -13.41 -0.67
C LEU A 47 25.80 -12.67 -1.53
N MET A 48 27.10 -12.84 -1.24
CA MET A 48 28.18 -12.22 -2.02
C MET A 48 28.22 -12.78 -3.45
N GLU A 49 28.11 -14.10 -3.62
CA GLU A 49 28.07 -14.75 -4.94
C GLU A 49 26.82 -14.31 -5.73
N THR A 50 25.67 -14.22 -5.07
CA THR A 50 24.42 -13.71 -5.67
C THR A 50 24.62 -12.29 -6.19
N ASN A 51 25.23 -11.42 -5.38
CA ASN A 51 25.52 -10.04 -5.78
C ASN A 51 26.46 -9.94 -6.97
N LEU A 52 27.54 -10.74 -7.00
CA LEU A 52 28.48 -10.80 -8.14
C LEU A 52 27.78 -11.24 -9.44
N ILE A 53 26.82 -12.16 -9.37
CA ILE A 53 26.04 -12.57 -10.56
C ILE A 53 25.13 -11.44 -11.03
N ILE A 54 24.49 -10.70 -10.11
CA ILE A 54 23.58 -9.59 -10.43
C ILE A 54 24.38 -8.45 -11.08
N GLU A 55 25.44 -7.98 -10.43
CA GLU A 55 26.20 -6.80 -10.86
C GLU A 55 27.09 -7.04 -12.07
N HIS A 56 27.73 -8.21 -12.13
CA HIS A 56 28.78 -8.46 -13.12
C HIS A 56 28.47 -9.61 -14.09
N GLY A 57 27.38 -10.34 -13.90
CA GLY A 57 27.01 -11.47 -14.76
C GLY A 57 28.04 -12.63 -14.75
N VAL A 58 28.87 -12.70 -13.73
CA VAL A 58 29.94 -13.73 -13.65
C VAL A 58 29.40 -15.09 -13.26
N THR A 59 30.13 -16.14 -13.64
CA THR A 59 29.85 -17.51 -13.18
C THR A 59 30.70 -17.86 -11.99
N ILE A 60 30.10 -18.53 -11.01
CA ILE A 60 30.74 -18.95 -9.76
C ILE A 60 31.21 -20.39 -9.86
N LYS A 61 32.50 -20.62 -9.64
CA LYS A 61 33.09 -21.97 -9.70
C LYS A 61 32.45 -22.89 -8.68
N GLY A 62 32.06 -24.06 -9.16
CA GLY A 62 31.47 -25.10 -8.28
C GLY A 62 29.97 -24.98 -8.06
N LYS A 63 29.34 -23.98 -8.67
CA LYS A 63 27.88 -23.80 -8.67
C LYS A 63 27.27 -24.22 -10.01
N SER A 64 26.06 -24.76 -9.97
CA SER A 64 25.37 -25.22 -11.17
C SER A 64 24.86 -24.05 -12.04
N LEU A 65 24.69 -24.28 -13.34
CA LEU A 65 24.04 -23.33 -14.24
C LEU A 65 22.63 -23.03 -13.77
N LYS A 66 21.90 -24.00 -13.22
CA LYS A 66 20.56 -23.83 -12.67
C LYS A 66 20.54 -22.75 -11.61
N GLU A 67 21.47 -22.77 -10.64
CA GLU A 67 21.53 -21.79 -9.57
C GLU A 67 21.78 -20.36 -10.09
N HIS A 68 22.63 -20.22 -11.13
CA HIS A 68 22.85 -18.92 -11.78
C HIS A 68 21.59 -18.40 -12.49
N LEU A 69 20.89 -19.30 -13.21
CA LEU A 69 19.64 -18.96 -13.89
C LEU A 69 18.53 -18.59 -12.91
N GLU A 70 18.47 -19.21 -11.74
CA GLU A 70 17.52 -18.83 -10.67
C GLU A 70 17.77 -17.40 -10.18
N VAL A 71 19.03 -16.98 -10.01
CA VAL A 71 19.37 -15.59 -9.66
C VAL A 71 18.92 -14.62 -10.75
N LYS A 72 19.24 -14.91 -12.02
CA LYS A 72 18.85 -14.04 -13.15
C LYS A 72 17.35 -14.00 -13.34
N GLY A 73 16.66 -15.12 -13.16
CA GLY A 73 15.19 -15.17 -13.23
C GLY A 73 14.51 -14.31 -12.18
N GLN A 74 14.97 -14.38 -10.94
CA GLN A 74 14.48 -13.49 -9.88
C GLN A 74 14.80 -12.02 -10.16
N GLU A 75 15.95 -11.72 -10.73
CA GLU A 75 16.31 -10.36 -11.13
C GLU A 75 15.35 -9.81 -12.20
N TYR A 76 15.06 -10.59 -13.24
CA TYR A 76 14.09 -10.21 -14.27
C TYR A 76 12.68 -10.02 -13.69
N ALA A 77 12.27 -10.92 -12.78
CA ALA A 77 10.98 -10.82 -12.13
C ALA A 77 10.83 -9.58 -11.22
N LEU A 78 11.88 -9.17 -10.51
CA LEU A 78 11.88 -7.92 -9.73
C LEU A 78 11.84 -6.67 -10.64
N ASN A 79 12.52 -6.68 -11.79
CA ASN A 79 12.43 -5.59 -12.75
C ASN A 79 11.00 -5.49 -13.32
N PHE A 80 10.38 -6.60 -13.65
CA PHE A 80 8.97 -6.66 -14.09
C PHE A 80 8.02 -6.19 -12.99
N LEU A 81 8.25 -6.54 -11.72
CA LEU A 81 7.47 -6.05 -10.58
C LEU A 81 7.48 -4.51 -10.55
N THR A 82 8.64 -3.89 -10.70
CA THR A 82 8.76 -2.43 -10.76
C THR A 82 8.00 -1.84 -11.95
N GLU A 83 8.04 -2.51 -13.10
CA GLU A 83 7.32 -2.08 -14.31
C GLU A 83 5.79 -2.08 -14.10
N VAL A 84 5.23 -3.21 -13.62
CA VAL A 84 3.77 -3.32 -13.42
C VAL A 84 3.26 -2.42 -12.30
N MET A 85 4.08 -2.13 -11.29
CA MET A 85 3.77 -1.12 -10.28
C MET A 85 3.65 0.28 -10.87
N ASN A 86 4.60 0.67 -11.72
CA ASN A 86 4.57 1.97 -12.40
C ASN A 86 3.36 2.11 -13.34
N GLN A 87 2.89 1.01 -13.92
CA GLN A 87 1.70 0.94 -14.76
C GLN A 87 0.40 0.86 -13.96
N LYS A 88 0.47 0.76 -12.62
CA LYS A 88 -0.67 0.59 -11.70
C LYS A 88 -1.57 -0.60 -12.08
N GLU A 89 -0.94 -1.70 -12.51
CA GLU A 89 -1.65 -2.92 -12.85
C GLU A 89 -2.25 -3.60 -11.60
N GLU A 90 -3.29 -4.40 -11.82
CA GLU A 90 -3.89 -5.27 -10.80
C GLU A 90 -3.45 -6.71 -11.02
N ILE A 91 -3.42 -7.53 -9.94
CA ILE A 91 -3.15 -8.96 -10.06
C ILE A 91 -4.11 -9.59 -11.05
N SER A 92 -3.56 -10.39 -11.97
CA SER A 92 -4.30 -11.13 -12.99
C SER A 92 -3.61 -12.45 -13.29
N LEU A 93 -4.36 -13.38 -13.93
CA LEU A 93 -3.77 -14.64 -14.38
C LEU A 93 -2.59 -14.41 -15.33
N ARG A 94 -2.64 -13.35 -16.16
CA ARG A 94 -1.54 -12.95 -17.04
C ARG A 94 -0.30 -12.61 -16.21
N MET A 95 -0.44 -11.74 -15.23
CA MET A 95 0.66 -11.31 -14.35
C MET A 95 1.26 -12.48 -13.58
N ILE A 96 0.43 -13.35 -13.01
CA ILE A 96 0.85 -14.56 -12.29
C ILE A 96 1.71 -15.46 -13.19
N ARG A 97 1.28 -15.68 -14.43
CA ARG A 97 2.01 -16.49 -15.42
C ARG A 97 3.31 -15.81 -15.85
N GLU A 98 3.31 -14.51 -16.02
CA GLU A 98 4.50 -13.75 -16.40
C GLU A 98 5.56 -13.82 -15.30
N PHE A 99 5.20 -13.60 -14.03
CA PHE A 99 6.14 -13.77 -12.91
C PHE A 99 6.75 -15.16 -12.89
N ASN A 100 5.94 -16.21 -13.04
CA ASN A 100 6.48 -17.58 -13.07
C ASN A 100 7.39 -17.82 -14.30
N SER A 101 7.02 -17.29 -15.47
CA SER A 101 7.83 -17.38 -16.68
C SER A 101 9.22 -16.77 -16.50
N LEU A 102 9.30 -15.60 -15.87
CA LEU A 102 10.54 -14.90 -15.57
C LEU A 102 11.38 -15.64 -14.52
N VAL A 103 10.75 -16.10 -13.44
CA VAL A 103 11.42 -16.86 -12.37
C VAL A 103 12.05 -18.14 -12.90
N MET A 104 11.40 -18.83 -13.83
CA MET A 104 11.84 -20.13 -14.33
C MET A 104 12.81 -20.03 -15.52
N VAL A 105 12.98 -18.87 -16.14
CA VAL A 105 13.88 -18.55 -17.28
C VAL A 105 13.69 -19.45 -18.50
N ASN A 106 13.47 -20.76 -18.28
CA ASN A 106 13.35 -21.77 -19.34
C ASN A 106 12.07 -22.60 -19.13
N GLY A 107 10.92 -22.13 -19.61
CA GLY A 107 9.70 -22.93 -19.68
C GLY A 107 8.70 -22.77 -18.55
N GLY A 108 8.73 -21.63 -17.82
CA GLY A 108 7.68 -21.24 -16.87
C GLY A 108 6.43 -20.65 -17.51
N GLY A 109 5.50 -20.17 -16.67
CA GLY A 109 4.28 -19.44 -17.08
C GLY A 109 3.14 -20.34 -17.59
N THR A 110 3.32 -21.66 -17.62
CA THR A 110 2.27 -22.61 -17.98
C THR A 110 1.76 -23.32 -16.75
N PHE A 111 0.45 -23.29 -16.52
CA PHE A 111 -0.14 -24.02 -15.41
C PHE A 111 0.07 -25.53 -15.54
N LYS A 112 0.13 -26.20 -14.41
CA LYS A 112 0.34 -27.64 -14.34
C LYS A 112 -0.75 -28.41 -15.09
N THR A 113 -0.35 -29.44 -15.82
CA THR A 113 -1.26 -30.36 -16.52
C THR A 113 -1.39 -31.69 -15.81
N LEU A 114 -0.46 -31.98 -14.88
CA LEU A 114 -0.46 -33.15 -14.01
C LEU A 114 -0.56 -32.71 -12.55
N PRO A 115 -1.19 -33.52 -11.69
CA PRO A 115 -1.15 -33.27 -10.25
C PRO A 115 0.29 -33.13 -9.76
N ASN A 116 0.54 -32.17 -8.87
CA ASN A 116 1.78 -32.04 -8.14
C ASN A 116 1.52 -32.16 -6.63
N GLU A 117 2.54 -32.50 -5.90
CA GLU A 117 2.49 -32.64 -4.45
C GLU A 117 3.63 -31.85 -3.83
N ILE A 118 3.38 -31.27 -2.67
CA ILE A 118 4.40 -30.61 -1.86
C ILE A 118 4.93 -31.68 -0.90
N ILE A 119 6.23 -31.96 -0.99
CA ILE A 119 6.87 -33.00 -0.18
C ILE A 119 6.73 -32.65 1.31
N GLY A 120 6.13 -33.58 2.07
CA GLY A 120 5.91 -33.42 3.51
C GLY A 120 4.63 -32.68 3.89
N ALA A 121 3.84 -32.19 2.94
CA ALA A 121 2.55 -31.55 3.21
C ALA A 121 1.44 -32.58 3.51
N ASN A 122 0.53 -32.24 4.42
CA ASN A 122 -0.63 -33.06 4.77
C ASN A 122 -1.91 -32.70 3.99
N PHE A 123 -1.81 -31.79 3.02
CA PHE A 123 -2.92 -31.34 2.17
C PHE A 123 -2.64 -31.64 0.69
N LYS A 124 -3.66 -31.52 -0.13
CA LYS A 124 -3.55 -31.69 -1.58
C LYS A 124 -3.62 -30.32 -2.27
N THR A 125 -2.76 -30.14 -3.26
CA THR A 125 -2.80 -28.97 -4.15
C THR A 125 -4.01 -29.01 -5.07
N SER A 126 -4.36 -27.90 -5.70
CA SER A 126 -5.49 -27.84 -6.64
C SER A 126 -5.31 -28.83 -7.80
N PRO A 127 -6.35 -29.55 -8.21
CA PRO A 127 -6.32 -30.37 -9.42
C PRO A 127 -6.03 -29.50 -10.66
N PRO A 128 -5.29 -30.00 -11.66
CA PRO A 128 -4.90 -29.20 -12.84
C PRO A 128 -6.04 -28.50 -13.54
N HIS A 129 -7.19 -29.15 -13.70
CA HIS A 129 -8.36 -28.60 -14.38
C HIS A 129 -9.12 -27.52 -13.59
N LEU A 130 -8.82 -27.34 -12.31
CA LEU A 130 -9.43 -26.31 -11.44
C LEU A 130 -8.47 -25.16 -11.11
N VAL A 131 -7.24 -25.19 -11.58
CA VAL A 131 -6.22 -24.17 -11.25
C VAL A 131 -6.68 -22.76 -11.63
N GLU A 132 -7.17 -22.54 -12.84
CA GLU A 132 -7.62 -21.23 -13.29
C GLU A 132 -8.85 -20.74 -12.51
N GLU A 133 -9.80 -21.63 -12.23
CA GLU A 133 -10.99 -21.31 -11.44
C GLU A 133 -10.60 -20.89 -10.02
N HIS A 134 -9.71 -21.66 -9.36
CA HIS A 134 -9.26 -21.36 -8.00
C HIS A 134 -8.44 -20.07 -7.94
N LEU A 135 -7.59 -19.78 -8.92
CA LEU A 135 -6.84 -18.52 -8.99
C LEU A 135 -7.77 -17.32 -9.22
N ASN A 136 -8.76 -17.42 -10.09
CA ASN A 136 -9.75 -16.36 -10.29
C ASN A 136 -10.50 -16.06 -8.99
N LYS A 137 -10.96 -17.12 -8.30
CA LYS A 137 -11.63 -16.97 -7.00
C LYS A 137 -10.72 -16.35 -5.94
N LEU A 138 -9.44 -16.74 -5.92
CA LEU A 138 -8.45 -16.15 -5.03
C LEU A 138 -8.29 -14.64 -5.27
N ILE A 139 -8.18 -14.22 -6.52
CA ILE A 139 -8.08 -12.81 -6.93
C ILE A 139 -9.36 -12.05 -6.54
N GLU A 140 -10.54 -12.60 -6.83
CA GLU A 140 -11.84 -12.01 -6.47
C GLU A 140 -11.96 -11.83 -4.95
N ASN A 141 -11.62 -12.86 -4.17
CA ASN A 141 -11.64 -12.80 -2.71
C ASN A 141 -10.69 -11.73 -2.17
N PHE A 142 -9.49 -11.63 -2.74
CA PHE A 142 -8.52 -10.60 -2.36
C PHE A 142 -9.06 -9.18 -2.58
N HIS A 143 -9.63 -8.90 -3.75
CA HIS A 143 -10.16 -7.57 -4.07
C HIS A 143 -11.43 -7.22 -3.28
N SER A 144 -12.29 -8.19 -2.99
CA SER A 144 -13.53 -7.96 -2.24
C SER A 144 -13.36 -7.91 -0.71
N SER A 145 -12.21 -8.29 -0.20
CA SER A 145 -11.93 -8.29 1.24
C SER A 145 -11.72 -6.88 1.78
N ASN A 146 -12.34 -6.55 2.91
CA ASN A 146 -12.15 -5.32 3.68
C ASN A 146 -11.17 -5.48 4.85
N GLU A 147 -10.46 -6.61 4.92
CA GLU A 147 -9.45 -6.86 5.95
C GLU A 147 -8.23 -5.96 5.75
N ASP A 148 -7.45 -5.79 6.83
CA ASP A 148 -6.15 -5.12 6.78
C ASP A 148 -5.25 -5.71 5.68
N ILE A 149 -4.49 -4.85 4.99
CA ILE A 149 -3.68 -5.27 3.84
C ILE A 149 -2.68 -6.39 4.16
N ILE A 150 -2.05 -6.36 5.33
CA ILE A 150 -1.11 -7.42 5.73
C ILE A 150 -1.83 -8.76 5.85
N LYS A 151 -3.01 -8.76 6.47
CA LYS A 151 -3.86 -9.95 6.60
C LYS A 151 -4.33 -10.45 5.24
N LYS A 152 -4.82 -9.55 4.37
CA LYS A 152 -5.23 -9.90 2.99
C LYS A 152 -4.09 -10.57 2.21
N VAL A 153 -2.91 -9.97 2.25
CA VAL A 153 -1.74 -10.44 1.51
C VAL A 153 -1.23 -11.76 2.07
N ALA A 154 -1.25 -11.95 3.40
CA ALA A 154 -0.85 -13.20 4.02
C ALA A 154 -1.77 -14.37 3.65
N ILE A 155 -3.09 -14.14 3.68
CA ILE A 155 -4.10 -15.13 3.25
C ILE A 155 -3.94 -15.43 1.76
N PHE A 156 -3.83 -14.39 0.91
CA PHE A 156 -3.62 -14.56 -0.52
C PHE A 156 -2.38 -15.39 -0.82
N HIS A 157 -1.26 -15.08 -0.15
CA HIS A 157 -0.01 -15.80 -0.32
C HIS A 157 -0.14 -17.28 0.07
N ALA A 158 -0.74 -17.58 1.24
CA ALA A 158 -0.96 -18.94 1.69
C ALA A 158 -1.86 -19.72 0.72
N ASP A 159 -2.98 -19.13 0.30
CA ASP A 159 -3.90 -19.79 -0.63
C ASP A 159 -3.28 -19.99 -2.02
N PHE A 160 -2.45 -19.07 -2.50
CA PHE A 160 -1.67 -19.25 -3.72
C PHE A 160 -0.73 -20.46 -3.60
N GLU A 161 -0.02 -20.59 -2.49
CA GLU A 161 0.85 -21.74 -2.23
C GLU A 161 0.04 -23.05 -2.11
N LYS A 162 -1.17 -23.03 -1.54
CA LYS A 162 -2.10 -24.17 -1.50
C LYS A 162 -2.59 -24.58 -2.89
N ILE A 163 -2.91 -23.63 -3.75
CA ILE A 163 -3.30 -23.89 -5.14
C ILE A 163 -2.15 -24.54 -5.91
N HIS A 164 -0.94 -24.07 -5.72
CA HIS A 164 0.30 -24.57 -6.33
C HIS A 164 0.19 -24.71 -7.84
N PRO A 165 -0.06 -23.59 -8.56
CA PRO A 165 -0.56 -23.62 -9.94
C PRO A 165 0.44 -24.12 -10.98
N PHE A 166 1.73 -24.06 -10.71
CA PHE A 166 2.79 -24.38 -11.66
C PHE A 166 3.50 -25.70 -11.35
N PRO A 167 4.17 -26.31 -12.36
CA PRO A 167 5.04 -27.47 -12.11
C PRO A 167 6.23 -27.16 -11.19
N ASP A 168 6.77 -25.92 -11.24
CA ASP A 168 7.88 -25.43 -10.42
C ASP A 168 7.80 -23.90 -10.28
N GLY A 169 8.52 -23.34 -9.30
CA GLY A 169 8.63 -21.90 -9.06
C GLY A 169 7.45 -21.26 -8.32
N ASN A 170 6.53 -22.04 -7.75
CA ASN A 170 5.38 -21.53 -7.04
C ASN A 170 5.80 -20.62 -5.86
N GLY A 171 6.65 -21.09 -4.94
CA GLY A 171 7.09 -20.31 -3.80
C GLY A 171 7.76 -18.98 -4.18
N ARG A 172 8.61 -18.98 -5.21
CA ARG A 172 9.25 -17.75 -5.72
C ARG A 172 8.23 -16.79 -6.33
N THR A 173 7.27 -17.31 -7.09
CA THR A 173 6.17 -16.54 -7.67
C THR A 173 5.25 -15.98 -6.60
N GLY A 174 4.84 -16.80 -5.62
CA GLY A 174 3.98 -16.36 -4.52
C GLY A 174 4.61 -15.23 -3.69
N ARG A 175 5.92 -15.31 -3.39
CA ARG A 175 6.64 -14.24 -2.69
C ARG A 175 6.77 -12.95 -3.51
N LEU A 176 6.81 -13.02 -4.84
CA LEU A 176 6.76 -11.83 -5.71
C LEU A 176 5.38 -11.19 -5.72
N LEU A 177 4.31 -11.99 -5.83
CA LEU A 177 2.93 -11.50 -5.77
C LEU A 177 2.61 -10.86 -4.41
N MET A 178 3.06 -11.47 -3.31
CA MET A 178 2.99 -10.90 -1.97
C MET A 178 3.64 -9.51 -1.93
N ASN A 179 4.87 -9.40 -2.42
CA ASN A 179 5.60 -8.14 -2.44
C ASN A 179 4.98 -7.11 -3.38
N PHE A 180 4.41 -7.53 -4.51
CA PHE A 180 3.71 -6.63 -5.41
C PHE A 180 2.57 -5.90 -4.69
N GLU A 181 1.70 -6.61 -3.97
CA GLU A 181 0.59 -5.99 -3.26
C GLU A 181 1.04 -5.17 -2.04
N LEU A 182 2.03 -5.65 -1.29
CA LEU A 182 2.60 -4.87 -0.18
C LEU A 182 3.19 -3.54 -0.67
N MET A 183 3.98 -3.57 -1.74
CA MET A 183 4.64 -2.38 -2.27
C MET A 183 3.66 -1.40 -2.90
N LYS A 184 2.56 -1.85 -3.51
CA LYS A 184 1.46 -0.98 -3.97
C LYS A 184 0.90 -0.12 -2.84
N GLU A 185 0.80 -0.69 -1.65
CA GLU A 185 0.29 -0.02 -0.45
C GLU A 185 1.38 0.77 0.31
N GLY A 186 2.57 0.93 -0.28
CA GLY A 186 3.65 1.73 0.27
C GLY A 186 4.51 1.02 1.32
N PHE A 187 4.39 -0.29 1.45
CA PHE A 187 5.28 -1.10 2.28
C PHE A 187 6.61 -1.37 1.55
N PRO A 188 7.73 -1.51 2.26
CA PRO A 188 8.98 -1.91 1.64
C PRO A 188 8.94 -3.36 1.15
N ILE A 189 9.86 -3.69 0.22
CA ILE A 189 10.02 -5.10 -0.19
C ILE A 189 10.29 -5.97 1.04
N THR A 190 9.48 -7.00 1.22
CA THR A 190 9.53 -7.88 2.38
C THR A 190 10.34 -9.13 2.07
N ILE A 191 11.33 -9.40 2.91
CA ILE A 191 12.28 -10.49 2.74
C ILE A 191 12.03 -11.58 3.78
N ILE A 192 11.59 -12.74 3.33
CA ILE A 192 11.57 -13.96 4.15
C ILE A 192 12.97 -14.56 4.10
N LYS A 193 13.64 -14.62 5.24
CA LYS A 193 14.99 -15.16 5.32
C LYS A 193 15.00 -16.69 5.14
N LYS A 194 16.00 -17.21 4.45
CA LYS A 194 16.13 -18.66 4.26
C LYS A 194 16.36 -19.42 5.58
N GLU A 195 16.92 -18.74 6.57
CA GLU A 195 17.09 -19.28 7.92
C GLU A 195 15.75 -19.53 8.62
N ASP A 196 14.72 -18.72 8.28
CA ASP A 196 13.36 -18.81 8.84
C ASP A 196 12.46 -19.79 8.02
N ARG A 197 13.07 -20.58 7.12
CA ARG A 197 12.35 -21.48 6.20
C ARG A 197 11.44 -22.48 6.91
N GLU A 198 11.89 -23.04 8.02
CA GLU A 198 11.11 -24.03 8.78
C GLU A 198 9.86 -23.38 9.39
N ASP A 199 10.00 -22.22 10.04
CA ASP A 199 8.88 -21.49 10.63
C ASP A 199 7.88 -21.03 9.56
N TYR A 200 8.39 -20.58 8.41
CA TYR A 200 7.58 -20.20 7.27
C TYR A 200 6.73 -21.37 6.73
N TYR A 201 7.32 -22.54 6.54
CA TYR A 201 6.58 -23.70 6.07
C TYR A 201 5.62 -24.25 7.11
N ASN A 202 5.96 -24.21 8.40
CA ASN A 202 5.05 -24.59 9.49
C ASN A 202 3.82 -23.68 9.53
N ALA A 203 4.00 -22.37 9.35
CA ALA A 203 2.90 -21.41 9.28
C ALA A 203 1.98 -21.67 8.06
N LEU A 204 2.56 -21.94 6.88
CA LEU A 204 1.80 -22.32 5.69
C LEU A 204 1.05 -23.65 5.88
N GLU A 205 1.70 -24.67 6.43
CA GLU A 205 1.07 -25.98 6.67
C GLU A 205 -0.15 -25.83 7.59
N LYS A 206 -0.06 -25.03 8.64
CA LYS A 206 -1.16 -24.77 9.56
C LYS A 206 -2.34 -24.08 8.85
N ALA A 207 -2.06 -23.08 8.01
CA ALA A 207 -3.07 -22.43 7.19
C ALA A 207 -3.74 -23.41 6.20
N HIS A 208 -2.96 -24.29 5.58
CA HIS A 208 -3.47 -25.22 4.57
C HIS A 208 -4.25 -26.40 5.13
N SER A 209 -3.84 -26.93 6.27
CA SER A 209 -4.43 -28.13 6.88
C SER A 209 -5.58 -27.82 7.82
N ASN A 210 -5.56 -26.67 8.50
CA ASN A 210 -6.49 -26.32 9.55
C ASN A 210 -7.35 -25.08 9.24
N ASP A 211 -7.14 -24.42 8.10
CA ASP A 211 -7.69 -23.10 7.74
C ASP A 211 -7.39 -22.02 8.82
N ASP A 212 -6.22 -22.17 9.51
CA ASP A 212 -5.75 -21.27 10.56
C ASP A 212 -4.59 -20.41 10.02
N TYR A 213 -4.89 -19.17 9.70
CA TYR A 213 -3.96 -18.23 9.06
C TYR A 213 -3.18 -17.35 10.07
N GLU A 214 -3.43 -17.45 11.36
CA GLU A 214 -2.84 -16.55 12.36
C GLU A 214 -1.31 -16.58 12.36
N ASP A 215 -0.71 -17.76 12.24
CA ASP A 215 0.75 -17.91 12.24
C ASP A 215 1.38 -17.30 10.99
N ILE A 216 0.80 -17.48 9.81
CA ILE A 216 1.34 -16.90 8.57
C ILE A 216 1.13 -15.38 8.52
N ILE A 217 0.02 -14.86 9.05
CA ILE A 217 -0.21 -13.43 9.20
C ILE A 217 0.87 -12.82 10.10
N SER A 218 1.05 -13.37 11.30
CA SER A 218 2.07 -12.91 12.24
C SER A 218 3.49 -13.02 11.68
N PHE A 219 3.77 -14.08 10.93
CA PHE A 219 5.07 -14.29 10.29
C PHE A 219 5.36 -13.22 9.24
N ILE A 220 4.39 -12.91 8.37
CA ILE A 220 4.53 -11.86 7.34
C ILE A 220 4.63 -10.49 8.00
N GLU A 221 3.77 -10.19 8.98
CA GLU A 221 3.79 -8.94 9.75
C GLU A 221 5.18 -8.65 10.35
N ASN A 222 5.78 -9.65 11.01
CA ASN A 222 7.13 -9.54 11.57
C ASN A 222 8.21 -9.30 10.50
N ASN A 223 8.09 -9.89 9.31
CA ASN A 223 9.06 -9.68 8.24
C ASN A 223 8.88 -8.32 7.55
N VAL A 224 7.65 -7.81 7.44
CA VAL A 224 7.37 -6.44 7.00
C VAL A 224 7.99 -5.44 7.97
N GLU A 225 7.83 -5.64 9.28
CA GLU A 225 8.44 -4.80 10.31
C GLU A 225 9.97 -4.73 10.16
N LYS A 226 10.64 -5.88 10.04
CA LYS A 226 12.11 -5.95 9.84
C LYS A 226 12.55 -5.23 8.55
N SER A 227 11.70 -5.23 7.51
CA SER A 227 11.99 -4.53 6.27
C SER A 227 11.90 -3.00 6.43
N PHE A 228 10.95 -2.50 7.20
CA PHE A 228 10.91 -1.08 7.58
C PHE A 228 12.13 -0.67 8.40
N GLU A 229 12.49 -1.45 9.43
CA GLU A 229 13.67 -1.18 10.25
C GLU A 229 14.93 -1.06 9.40
N PHE A 230 15.10 -1.97 8.43
CA PHE A 230 16.20 -1.90 7.48
C PHE A 230 16.21 -0.59 6.67
N TYR A 231 15.05 -0.12 6.20
CA TYR A 231 14.93 1.17 5.51
C TYR A 231 15.34 2.32 6.44
N PHE A 232 14.79 2.36 7.65
CA PHE A 232 15.02 3.44 8.61
C PHE A 232 16.50 3.54 9.01
N GLU A 233 17.18 2.41 9.21
CA GLU A 233 18.63 2.38 9.48
C GLU A 233 19.48 3.01 8.37
N HIS A 234 18.95 3.11 7.14
CA HIS A 234 19.69 3.64 5.98
C HIS A 234 19.30 5.08 5.62
N ILE A 235 18.14 5.55 6.07
CA ILE A 235 17.67 6.91 5.76
C ILE A 235 17.86 7.89 6.91
N THR A 236 18.01 7.42 8.15
CA THR A 236 18.22 8.28 9.31
C THR A 236 19.09 7.60 10.37
N ASN A 237 19.88 8.40 11.09
CA ASN A 237 20.81 7.89 12.12
C ASN A 237 20.11 7.58 13.46
N ASN A 238 18.92 8.10 13.68
CA ASN A 238 18.21 8.01 14.98
C ASN A 238 16.72 7.69 14.79
N TRP A 239 16.40 6.81 13.86
CA TRP A 239 15.04 6.52 13.45
C TRP A 239 14.10 6.14 14.60
N LYS A 240 14.60 5.50 15.66
CA LYS A 240 13.77 5.11 16.82
C LYS A 240 13.21 6.33 17.55
N GLN A 241 14.04 7.32 17.79
CA GLN A 241 13.60 8.56 18.42
C GLN A 241 12.69 9.36 17.47
N GLU A 242 13.09 9.46 16.21
CA GLU A 242 12.31 10.18 15.20
C GLU A 242 10.90 9.59 15.00
N ILE A 243 10.74 8.27 15.09
CA ILE A 243 9.41 7.64 14.99
C ILE A 243 8.58 7.81 16.25
N GLU A 244 9.21 7.86 17.44
CA GLU A 244 8.52 8.21 18.68
C GLU A 244 8.02 9.66 18.64
N ASP A 245 8.85 10.58 18.16
CA ASP A 245 8.49 12.00 18.00
C ASP A 245 7.37 12.15 16.96
N PHE A 246 7.44 11.45 15.83
CA PHE A 246 6.39 11.40 14.81
C PHE A 246 5.07 10.87 15.36
N TYR A 247 5.10 9.80 16.15
CA TYR A 247 3.92 9.24 16.81
C TYR A 247 3.30 10.24 17.79
N PHE A 248 4.14 10.89 18.59
CA PHE A 248 3.68 11.91 19.54
C PHE A 248 3.00 13.08 18.82
N LEU A 249 3.62 13.59 17.75
CA LEU A 249 3.07 14.68 16.95
C LEU A 249 1.70 14.31 16.35
N ASN A 250 1.57 13.11 15.77
CA ASN A 250 0.31 12.65 15.20
C ASN A 250 -0.80 12.56 16.25
N ASN A 251 -0.50 12.03 17.44
CA ASN A 251 -1.48 11.93 18.51
C ASN A 251 -1.92 13.31 19.04
N LYS A 252 -0.98 14.26 19.15
CA LYS A 252 -1.31 15.63 19.55
C LYS A 252 -2.20 16.34 18.55
N LEU A 253 -1.96 16.10 17.27
CA LEU A 253 -2.78 16.63 16.20
C LEU A 253 -4.19 16.01 16.21
N ASP A 254 -4.32 14.70 16.45
CA ASP A 254 -5.61 14.04 16.60
C ASP A 254 -6.39 14.58 17.80
N GLU A 255 -5.76 14.69 18.97
CA GLU A 255 -6.37 15.29 20.17
C GLU A 255 -6.88 16.73 19.89
N PHE A 256 -6.08 17.55 19.21
CA PHE A 256 -6.45 18.91 18.86
C PHE A 256 -7.65 18.96 17.90
N ILE A 257 -7.65 18.08 16.89
CA ILE A 257 -8.77 17.97 15.94
C ILE A 257 -10.05 17.58 16.67
N ASP A 258 -10.01 16.54 17.49
CA ASP A 258 -11.18 16.04 18.23
C ASP A 258 -11.75 17.10 19.18
N GLU A 259 -10.90 17.83 19.90
CA GLU A 259 -11.31 18.91 20.83
C GLU A 259 -11.95 20.11 20.11
N ASN A 260 -11.47 20.43 18.91
CA ASN A 260 -11.90 21.62 18.19
C ASN A 260 -12.89 21.35 17.05
N TYR A 261 -13.10 20.08 16.66
CA TYR A 261 -13.94 19.71 15.52
C TYR A 261 -15.35 20.32 15.58
N THR A 262 -16.05 20.16 16.72
CA THR A 262 -17.40 20.70 16.90
C THR A 262 -17.42 22.21 16.85
N LYS A 263 -16.41 22.89 17.40
CA LYS A 263 -16.29 24.35 17.38
C LYS A 263 -16.04 24.87 15.97
N ILE A 264 -15.15 24.20 15.23
CA ILE A 264 -14.82 24.54 13.83
C ILE A 264 -16.04 24.32 12.94
N CYS A 265 -16.73 23.19 13.06
CA CYS A 265 -17.94 22.90 12.29
C CYS A 265 -19.07 23.89 12.59
N ASN A 266 -19.27 24.28 13.85
CA ASN A 266 -20.29 25.25 14.22
C ASN A 266 -19.96 26.66 13.67
N ASN A 267 -18.71 27.10 13.77
CA ASN A 267 -18.27 28.39 13.21
C ASN A 267 -18.43 28.42 11.70
N LEU A 268 -17.99 27.32 11.02
CA LEU A 268 -18.13 27.17 9.58
C LEU A 268 -19.61 27.14 9.15
N GLY A 269 -20.46 26.41 9.88
CA GLY A 269 -21.89 26.35 9.61
C GLY A 269 -22.56 27.72 9.73
N ASN A 270 -22.19 28.54 10.71
CA ASN A 270 -22.71 29.91 10.86
C ASN A 270 -22.21 30.82 9.73
N GLU A 271 -20.92 30.76 9.37
CA GLU A 271 -20.39 31.54 8.23
C GLU A 271 -21.05 31.16 6.91
N ILE A 272 -21.37 29.88 6.70
CA ILE A 272 -22.10 29.40 5.52
C ILE A 272 -23.52 29.96 5.52
N ILE A 273 -24.23 29.89 6.64
CA ILE A 273 -25.61 30.45 6.76
C ILE A 273 -25.61 31.96 6.51
N ASP A 274 -24.67 32.68 7.10
CA ASP A 274 -24.57 34.13 6.93
C ASP A 274 -24.20 34.50 5.48
N PHE A 275 -23.30 33.73 4.84
CA PHE A 275 -22.96 33.90 3.43
C PHE A 275 -24.17 33.64 2.52
N PHE A 276 -24.96 32.59 2.77
CA PHE A 276 -26.20 32.33 2.02
C PHE A 276 -27.21 33.49 2.20
N LYS A 277 -27.38 34.02 3.41
CA LYS A 277 -28.24 35.16 3.67
C LYS A 277 -27.79 36.43 2.95
N GLU A 278 -26.47 36.67 2.92
CA GLU A 278 -25.90 37.88 2.31
C GLU A 278 -25.89 37.82 0.77
N LYS A 279 -25.50 36.70 0.17
CA LYS A 279 -25.37 36.57 -1.29
C LYS A 279 -26.68 36.32 -2.02
N PHE A 280 -27.59 35.61 -1.42
CA PHE A 280 -28.80 35.19 -2.15
C PHE A 280 -30.02 36.04 -1.84
N PHE A 281 -29.97 37.03 -0.92
CA PHE A 281 -31.16 37.82 -0.55
C PHE A 281 -32.40 36.92 -0.43
N LEU A 282 -32.24 35.76 0.21
CA LEU A 282 -33.22 34.68 0.16
C LEU A 282 -34.63 35.14 0.55
N ASP A 283 -34.72 36.05 1.47
CA ASP A 283 -36.02 36.60 1.88
C ASP A 283 -36.70 37.42 0.77
N SER A 284 -35.93 38.22 -0.01
CA SER A 284 -36.49 39.03 -1.11
C SER A 284 -36.69 38.22 -2.40
N VAL A 285 -35.84 37.23 -2.70
CA VAL A 285 -36.00 36.39 -3.90
C VAL A 285 -37.15 35.40 -3.72
N PHE A 286 -37.37 34.85 -2.53
CA PHE A 286 -38.55 34.04 -2.25
C PHE A 286 -39.85 34.81 -2.30
N GLU A 287 -39.90 36.09 -1.84
CA GLU A 287 -41.06 36.92 -2.00
C GLU A 287 -41.33 37.24 -3.49
N GLU A 288 -40.29 37.65 -4.24
CA GLU A 288 -40.40 38.00 -5.67
C GLU A 288 -40.74 36.82 -6.57
N VAL A 289 -40.22 35.62 -6.25
CA VAL A 289 -40.51 34.34 -6.96
C VAL A 289 -41.91 33.87 -6.59
N SER A 290 -42.37 34.00 -5.35
CA SER A 290 -43.73 33.62 -4.97
C SER A 290 -44.82 34.55 -5.57
N GLU A 291 -44.55 35.85 -5.75
CA GLU A 291 -45.47 36.74 -6.43
C GLU A 291 -45.50 36.53 -7.97
N LYS A 292 -44.36 36.15 -8.59
CA LYS A 292 -44.26 35.87 -10.04
C LYS A 292 -44.63 34.43 -10.45
N SER A 293 -44.64 33.48 -9.54
CA SER A 293 -44.95 32.06 -9.83
C SER A 293 -46.44 31.81 -10.06
N ALA A 294 -47.30 32.80 -9.99
CA ALA A 294 -48.70 32.64 -10.34
C ALA A 294 -48.99 32.52 -11.86
N ASN A 295 -48.00 32.84 -12.72
CA ASN A 295 -48.19 32.75 -14.18
C ASN A 295 -46.91 32.37 -14.93
N ASN A 296 -46.88 31.11 -15.40
CA ASN A 296 -46.00 30.53 -16.44
C ASN A 296 -44.48 30.74 -16.28
N PHE A 297 -43.78 29.78 -15.65
CA PHE A 297 -42.32 29.67 -15.71
C PHE A 297 -41.90 29.02 -17.04
N ASP A 298 -41.04 29.72 -17.78
CA ASP A 298 -40.34 29.21 -18.94
C ASP A 298 -39.27 28.22 -18.54
N GLU A 299 -39.21 27.06 -19.14
CA GLU A 299 -38.24 25.99 -18.85
C GLU A 299 -36.78 26.47 -18.99
N GLU A 300 -36.51 27.46 -19.81
CA GLU A 300 -35.20 28.08 -19.99
C GLU A 300 -34.73 28.82 -18.73
N ILE A 301 -35.62 29.54 -18.05
CA ILE A 301 -35.32 30.28 -16.81
C ILE A 301 -35.02 29.31 -15.67
N ILE A 302 -35.74 28.20 -15.59
CA ILE A 302 -35.49 27.19 -14.56
C ILE A 302 -34.10 26.55 -14.76
N LYS A 303 -33.70 26.26 -15.99
CA LYS A 303 -32.39 25.76 -16.32
C LYS A 303 -31.27 26.74 -16.00
N GLU A 304 -31.49 28.03 -16.28
CA GLU A 304 -30.50 29.06 -16.01
C GLU A 304 -30.29 29.29 -14.50
N VAL A 305 -31.36 29.26 -13.72
CA VAL A 305 -31.32 29.31 -12.26
C VAL A 305 -30.63 28.07 -11.66
N GLN A 306 -30.90 26.89 -12.19
CA GLN A 306 -30.21 25.66 -11.77
C GLN A 306 -28.71 25.70 -12.08
N ASN A 307 -28.32 26.14 -13.26
CA ASN A 307 -26.92 26.31 -13.65
C ASN A 307 -26.16 27.33 -12.81
N ILE A 308 -26.84 28.45 -12.46
CA ILE A 308 -26.28 29.49 -11.57
C ILE A 308 -26.11 28.90 -10.17
N PHE A 309 -27.10 28.19 -9.66
CA PHE A 309 -27.07 27.57 -8.33
C PHE A 309 -25.98 26.50 -8.24
N GLU A 310 -25.84 25.60 -9.23
CA GLU A 310 -24.78 24.60 -9.24
C GLU A 310 -23.37 25.22 -9.31
N ARG A 311 -23.19 26.27 -10.11
CA ARG A 311 -21.92 27.01 -10.20
C ARG A 311 -21.58 27.71 -8.90
N ASP A 312 -22.55 28.35 -8.27
CA ASP A 312 -22.33 29.12 -7.05
C ASP A 312 -22.15 28.20 -5.84
N VAL A 313 -22.79 27.06 -5.80
CA VAL A 313 -22.53 25.98 -4.81
C VAL A 313 -21.11 25.43 -4.94
N LEU A 314 -20.62 25.21 -6.18
CA LEU A 314 -19.24 24.79 -6.42
C LEU A 314 -18.22 25.84 -5.98
N ASN A 315 -18.46 27.11 -6.27
CA ASN A 315 -17.59 28.21 -5.85
C ASN A 315 -17.61 28.37 -4.32
N LEU A 316 -18.79 28.26 -3.70
CA LEU A 316 -18.94 28.28 -2.26
C LEU A 316 -18.18 27.17 -1.59
N ARG A 317 -18.21 25.95 -2.15
CA ARG A 317 -17.45 24.80 -1.67
C ARG A 317 -15.94 25.10 -1.66
N PHE A 318 -15.40 25.72 -2.72
CA PHE A 318 -13.99 26.14 -2.80
C PHE A 318 -13.64 27.21 -1.74
N GLU A 319 -14.48 28.24 -1.57
CA GLU A 319 -14.25 29.29 -0.57
C GLU A 319 -14.33 28.76 0.87
N ILE A 320 -15.20 27.79 1.13
CA ILE A 320 -15.32 27.13 2.43
C ILE A 320 -14.08 26.27 2.71
N GLU A 321 -13.61 25.53 1.71
CA GLU A 321 -12.39 24.72 1.82
C GLU A 321 -11.16 25.60 2.10
N GLU A 322 -10.99 26.73 1.41
CA GLU A 322 -9.89 27.68 1.66
C GLU A 322 -9.96 28.35 3.04
N LYS A 323 -11.15 28.77 3.48
CA LYS A 323 -11.32 29.37 4.81
C LYS A 323 -11.11 28.36 5.93
N PHE A 324 -11.64 27.16 5.79
CA PHE A 324 -11.44 26.07 6.76
C PHE A 324 -9.95 25.74 6.90
N LEU A 325 -9.25 25.56 5.78
CA LEU A 325 -7.81 25.34 5.75
C LEU A 325 -7.03 26.49 6.38
N GLY A 326 -7.43 27.74 6.08
CA GLY A 326 -6.74 28.92 6.59
C GLY A 326 -6.89 29.14 8.10
N VAL A 327 -8.06 28.88 8.67
CA VAL A 327 -8.29 29.02 10.12
C VAL A 327 -7.62 27.89 10.88
N PHE A 328 -7.79 26.67 10.40
CA PHE A 328 -7.22 25.47 11.02
C PHE A 328 -5.68 25.49 10.98
N TYR A 329 -5.11 25.94 9.85
CA TYR A 329 -3.66 26.09 9.66
C TYR A 329 -3.07 27.10 10.66
N LYS A 330 -3.66 28.27 10.81
CA LYS A 330 -3.15 29.31 11.72
C LYS A 330 -3.21 28.93 13.21
N GLU A 331 -4.25 28.22 13.62
CA GLU A 331 -4.40 27.82 15.02
C GLU A 331 -3.47 26.63 15.34
N THR A 332 -3.32 25.68 14.42
CA THR A 332 -2.46 24.50 14.61
C THR A 332 -0.98 24.85 14.49
N GLU A 333 -0.58 25.70 13.52
CA GLU A 333 0.80 26.16 13.34
C GLU A 333 1.31 26.84 14.63
N LYS A 334 0.50 27.71 15.24
CA LYS A 334 0.89 28.43 16.45
C LYS A 334 1.09 27.52 17.68
N GLU A 335 0.24 26.48 17.84
CA GLU A 335 0.40 25.53 18.95
C GLU A 335 1.53 24.53 18.71
N LEU A 336 1.80 24.17 17.47
CA LEU A 336 2.89 23.25 17.10
C LEU A 336 4.25 23.94 17.16
N GLU A 337 4.36 25.20 16.70
CA GLU A 337 5.60 26.01 16.82
C GLU A 337 6.03 26.21 18.28
N GLU A 338 5.10 26.33 19.23
CA GLU A 338 5.40 26.48 20.67
C GLU A 338 5.87 25.17 21.34
N LYS A 339 5.65 24.01 20.73
CA LYS A 339 5.84 22.68 21.36
C LYS A 339 6.89 21.78 20.70
N ILE A 340 7.36 22.11 19.49
CA ILE A 340 8.18 21.21 18.67
C ILE A 340 9.42 21.92 18.11
N ASP A 341 10.45 22.05 18.94
CA ASP A 341 11.74 22.69 18.59
C ASP A 341 12.57 21.97 17.49
N ASN A 342 12.16 20.81 16.97
CA ASN A 342 13.00 19.94 16.13
C ASN A 342 12.37 19.41 14.84
N TYR A 343 11.16 19.84 14.45
CA TYR A 343 10.54 19.41 13.20
C TYR A 343 10.72 20.46 12.10
N ASP A 344 11.01 19.99 10.88
CA ASP A 344 10.97 20.85 9.71
C ASP A 344 9.51 21.24 9.44
N ARG A 345 9.28 22.52 9.11
CA ARG A 345 7.97 23.07 8.79
C ARG A 345 7.22 22.27 7.72
N GLN A 346 7.95 21.71 6.75
CA GLN A 346 7.39 20.92 5.66
C GLN A 346 6.81 19.59 6.16
N ASP A 347 7.47 18.93 7.14
CA ASP A 347 6.99 17.67 7.73
C ASP A 347 5.66 17.87 8.47
N VAL A 348 5.51 19.00 9.16
CA VAL A 348 4.27 19.37 9.86
C VAL A 348 3.15 19.68 8.86
N GLU A 349 3.47 20.41 7.79
CA GLU A 349 2.52 20.75 6.72
C GLU A 349 2.01 19.48 6.01
N ASP A 350 2.86 18.54 5.68
CA ASP A 350 2.50 17.32 4.98
C ASP A 350 1.57 16.42 5.82
N ILE A 351 1.87 16.25 7.11
CA ILE A 351 1.01 15.49 8.05
C ILE A 351 -0.35 16.18 8.20
N PHE A 352 -0.34 17.48 8.29
CA PHE A 352 -1.53 18.30 8.43
C PHE A 352 -2.45 18.19 7.20
N TYR A 353 -1.90 18.34 5.98
CA TYR A 353 -2.68 18.20 4.74
C TYR A 353 -3.26 16.79 4.54
N GLU A 354 -2.56 15.76 4.95
CA GLU A 354 -3.05 14.39 4.88
C GLU A 354 -4.28 14.17 5.79
N LYS A 355 -4.23 14.71 7.01
CA LYS A 355 -5.36 14.61 7.96
C LYS A 355 -6.56 15.46 7.56
N ILE A 356 -6.33 16.62 6.98
CA ILE A 356 -7.43 17.45 6.47
C ILE A 356 -8.10 16.80 5.26
N ASN A 357 -7.35 16.18 4.36
CA ASN A 357 -7.92 15.47 3.23
C ASN A 357 -8.80 14.29 3.69
N PHE A 358 -8.38 13.59 4.75
CA PHE A 358 -9.20 12.55 5.37
C PHE A 358 -10.52 13.12 5.94
N LEU A 359 -10.47 14.23 6.65
CA LEU A 359 -11.67 14.90 7.19
C LEU A 359 -12.60 15.45 6.09
N LYS A 360 -12.06 15.83 4.91
CA LYS A 360 -12.87 16.25 3.77
C LYS A 360 -13.73 15.11 3.21
N GLU A 361 -13.20 13.89 3.17
CA GLU A 361 -13.94 12.71 2.68
C GLU A 361 -15.12 12.36 3.60
N ASP A 362 -15.02 12.61 4.90
CA ASP A 362 -16.09 12.39 5.88
C ASP A 362 -17.14 13.51 5.93
N LEU A 363 -16.81 14.71 5.44
CA LEU A 363 -17.70 15.89 5.45
C LEU A 363 -18.53 16.05 4.16
N ILE A 364 -18.26 15.25 3.13
CA ILE A 364 -18.93 15.26 1.81
C ILE A 364 -19.70 13.97 1.61
#